data_3082c6da498d6079a8d88b2a77e1fce3
#
_entry.id   3082c6da498d6079a8d88b2a77e1fce3
#
_cell.length_a   1.000
_cell.length_b   1.000
_cell.length_c   1.000
_cell.angle_alpha   90.00
_cell.angle_beta   90.00
_cell.angle_gamma   90.00
#
_symmetry.space_group_name_H-M   'P 1'
#
loop_
_entity.id
_entity.type
_entity.pdbx_description
1 polymer ?
#
loop_
_entity_poly.entity_id
_entity_poly.type
_entity_poly.pdbx_seq_one_letter_code
_entity_poly.pdbx_strand_id
1 'polypeptide(L)'
;MLSVAFIKTASVMAGLNGLAIAAFLHLTAATHNGPEMRLVTLPTGGTLLVAVHEVTRRDWRACVADAACEALPQELKTSAQDMPMTGVNHLDAEAYLQWLNASAGRRYRLPAAAEWEAIAVELPRKPFKKLFDDPRLAWAADYGSMEAVSAVVRPSGSYGAFSNGIADLSGNVWEWTSTCTLKGAEPQRCPAYLAEGLHEAAVSVFVRDPVVGGCALGTPPANIGFRLVADQ
;
A
#
# COMPACT_ATOMS: atom_id res chain seq x y z
N MET A 1 37.90 -52.17 10.49
CA MET A 1 38.90 -52.07 9.40
C MET A 1 38.14 -52.10 8.11
N LEU A 2 37.86 -50.94 7.53
CA LEU A 2 37.22 -50.81 6.22
C LEU A 2 38.14 -49.99 5.30
N SER A 3 38.56 -50.65 4.23
CA SER A 3 39.43 -50.11 3.17
C SER A 3 38.66 -49.17 2.27
N VAL A 4 39.18 -47.97 2.06
CA VAL A 4 38.63 -46.99 1.11
C VAL A 4 39.41 -47.16 -0.19
N ALA A 5 38.71 -47.53 -1.26
CA ALA A 5 39.26 -47.65 -2.60
C ALA A 5 39.27 -46.27 -3.31
N PHE A 6 40.47 -45.81 -3.69
CA PHE A 6 40.67 -44.63 -4.55
C PHE A 6 40.44 -45.01 -6.01
N ILE A 7 39.47 -44.37 -6.65
CA ILE A 7 39.33 -44.47 -8.10
C ILE A 7 40.06 -43.26 -8.72
N LYS A 8 41.12 -43.56 -9.47
CA LYS A 8 41.82 -42.61 -10.34
C LYS A 8 41.06 -42.47 -11.65
N THR A 9 40.52 -41.26 -11.90
CA THR A 9 40.03 -40.93 -13.23
C THR A 9 41.10 -40.24 -14.05
N ALA A 10 41.38 -40.83 -15.22
CA ALA A 10 42.33 -40.32 -16.19
C ALA A 10 41.73 -39.13 -16.95
N SER A 11 42.48 -38.02 -16.99
CA SER A 11 42.17 -36.86 -17.83
C SER A 11 42.49 -37.15 -19.29
N VAL A 12 41.49 -37.09 -20.16
CA VAL A 12 41.68 -37.00 -21.62
C VAL A 12 41.57 -35.51 -21.99
N MET A 13 42.70 -34.96 -22.41
CA MET A 13 42.75 -33.63 -23.04
C MET A 13 42.30 -33.79 -24.49
N ALA A 14 41.12 -33.26 -24.83
CA ALA A 14 40.73 -32.99 -26.20
C ALA A 14 40.56 -31.49 -26.36
N GLY A 15 41.49 -30.85 -27.06
CA GLY A 15 41.42 -29.44 -27.40
C GLY A 15 40.36 -29.21 -28.46
N LEU A 16 39.42 -28.33 -28.16
CA LEU A 16 38.56 -27.68 -29.13
C LEU A 16 38.43 -26.21 -28.73
N ASN A 17 39.02 -25.36 -29.60
CA ASN A 17 38.83 -23.91 -29.55
C ASN A 17 37.35 -23.58 -29.78
N GLY A 18 36.59 -23.52 -28.71
CA GLY A 18 35.24 -23.00 -28.72
C GLY A 18 35.22 -21.63 -28.07
N LEU A 19 35.04 -20.58 -28.88
CA LEU A 19 34.67 -19.26 -28.39
C LEU A 19 33.35 -19.41 -27.58
N ALA A 20 33.46 -19.42 -26.27
CA ALA A 20 32.30 -19.26 -25.42
C ALA A 20 31.85 -17.79 -25.51
N ILE A 21 30.90 -17.52 -26.38
CA ILE A 21 30.15 -16.27 -26.35
C ILE A 21 29.31 -16.30 -25.08
N ALA A 22 29.82 -15.71 -24.02
CA ALA A 22 29.03 -15.41 -22.83
C ALA A 22 27.97 -14.36 -23.24
N ALA A 23 26.78 -14.84 -23.61
CA ALA A 23 25.63 -14.00 -23.76
C ALA A 23 25.30 -13.44 -22.36
N PHE A 24 25.82 -12.26 -22.03
CA PHE A 24 25.30 -11.45 -20.94
C PHE A 24 23.87 -11.09 -21.31
N LEU A 25 22.92 -11.87 -20.81
CA LEU A 25 21.54 -11.42 -20.71
C LEU A 25 21.55 -10.20 -19.78
N HIS A 26 21.66 -9.02 -20.37
CA HIS A 26 21.27 -7.80 -19.69
C HIS A 26 19.76 -7.91 -19.45
N LEU A 27 19.37 -8.43 -18.28
CA LEU A 27 18.04 -8.18 -17.74
C LEU A 27 17.96 -6.65 -17.57
N THR A 28 17.42 -5.97 -18.56
CA THR A 28 16.96 -4.59 -18.37
C THR A 28 15.83 -4.70 -17.37
N ALA A 29 16.08 -4.30 -16.13
CA ALA A 29 15.02 -4.12 -15.16
C ALA A 29 13.97 -3.20 -15.83
N ALA A 30 12.73 -3.68 -15.91
CA ALA A 30 11.65 -2.87 -16.42
C ALA A 30 11.56 -1.62 -15.55
N THR A 31 11.76 -0.45 -16.12
CA THR A 31 11.57 0.81 -15.41
C THR A 31 10.08 1.00 -15.22
N HIS A 32 9.59 0.83 -14.01
CA HIS A 32 8.20 1.12 -13.70
C HIS A 32 8.05 2.65 -13.57
N ASN A 33 7.25 3.23 -14.46
CA ASN A 33 6.83 4.60 -14.30
C ASN A 33 5.94 4.66 -13.06
N GLY A 34 6.34 5.47 -12.06
CA GLY A 34 5.53 5.71 -10.88
C GLY A 34 4.18 6.37 -11.24
N PRO A 35 3.28 6.53 -10.26
CA PRO A 35 1.97 7.14 -10.46
C PRO A 35 2.08 8.59 -10.91
N GLU A 36 1.00 9.13 -11.48
CA GLU A 36 0.88 10.57 -11.71
C GLU A 36 0.93 11.31 -10.36
N MET A 37 1.86 12.25 -10.24
CA MET A 37 2.10 13.00 -9.01
C MET A 37 1.76 14.46 -9.17
N ARG A 38 1.23 15.08 -8.11
CA ARG A 38 1.04 16.53 -8.01
C ARG A 38 1.79 17.10 -6.83
N LEU A 39 2.36 18.29 -7.05
CA LEU A 39 2.97 19.05 -5.97
C LEU A 39 1.86 19.76 -5.18
N VAL A 40 1.73 19.41 -3.92
CA VAL A 40 0.75 19.98 -3.00
C VAL A 40 1.50 20.82 -1.97
N THR A 41 1.05 22.06 -1.76
CA THR A 41 1.52 22.89 -0.66
C THR A 41 0.69 22.58 0.58
N LEU A 42 1.35 22.14 1.63
CA LEU A 42 0.71 21.82 2.91
C LEU A 42 0.41 23.09 3.71
N PRO A 43 -0.61 23.10 4.56
CA PRO A 43 -0.92 24.26 5.42
C PRO A 43 0.23 24.70 6.33
N THR A 44 1.17 23.79 6.62
CA THR A 44 2.38 24.05 7.38
C THR A 44 3.46 24.81 6.60
N GLY A 45 3.24 25.08 5.30
CA GLY A 45 4.18 25.76 4.40
C GLY A 45 5.17 24.84 3.69
N GLY A 46 5.17 23.54 4.00
CA GLY A 46 5.96 22.55 3.25
C GLY A 46 5.30 22.14 1.94
N THR A 47 6.03 21.46 1.07
CA THR A 47 5.52 20.90 -0.18
C THR A 47 5.74 19.40 -0.22
N LEU A 48 4.78 18.67 -0.82
CA LEU A 48 4.80 17.23 -0.93
C LEU A 48 4.31 16.82 -2.32
N LEU A 49 4.97 15.87 -2.94
CA LEU A 49 4.47 15.21 -4.13
C LEU A 49 3.48 14.12 -3.70
N VAL A 50 2.26 14.21 -4.22
CA VAL A 50 1.15 13.32 -3.86
C VAL A 50 0.64 12.64 -5.12
N ALA A 51 0.43 11.33 -5.07
CA ALA A 51 -0.20 10.60 -6.15
C ALA A 51 -1.64 11.09 -6.35
N VAL A 52 -2.01 11.38 -7.59
CA VAL A 52 -3.37 11.91 -7.92
C VAL A 52 -4.44 10.93 -7.49
N HIS A 53 -4.19 9.63 -7.67
CA HIS A 53 -5.10 8.54 -7.34
C HIS A 53 -4.46 7.58 -6.34
N GLU A 54 -5.30 6.75 -5.73
CA GLU A 54 -4.85 5.57 -5.00
C GLU A 54 -4.13 4.60 -5.94
N VAL A 55 -3.30 3.70 -5.40
CA VAL A 55 -2.70 2.61 -6.18
C VAL A 55 -3.83 1.76 -6.77
N THR A 56 -3.77 1.57 -8.09
CA THR A 56 -4.81 0.86 -8.84
C THR A 56 -4.53 -0.65 -8.92
N ARG A 57 -5.54 -1.41 -9.32
CA ARG A 57 -5.36 -2.84 -9.62
C ARG A 57 -4.38 -3.09 -10.76
N ARG A 58 -4.27 -2.16 -11.72
CA ARG A 58 -3.27 -2.20 -12.79
C ARG A 58 -1.86 -2.14 -12.21
N ASP A 59 -1.63 -1.18 -11.31
CA ASP A 59 -0.32 -0.98 -10.68
C ASP A 59 0.06 -2.18 -9.82
N TRP A 60 -0.91 -2.71 -9.06
CA TRP A 60 -0.72 -3.91 -8.26
C TRP A 60 -0.34 -5.14 -9.09
N ARG A 61 -1.05 -5.34 -10.22
CA ARG A 61 -0.75 -6.45 -11.14
C ARG A 61 0.65 -6.40 -11.71
N ALA A 62 1.19 -5.22 -11.96
CA ALA A 62 2.58 -5.10 -12.39
C ALA A 62 3.54 -5.64 -11.31
N CYS A 63 3.29 -5.33 -10.05
CA CYS A 63 4.05 -5.85 -8.93
C CYS A 63 3.92 -7.39 -8.79
N VAL A 64 2.70 -7.91 -8.97
CA VAL A 64 2.44 -9.37 -8.95
C VAL A 64 3.13 -10.08 -10.12
N ALA A 65 3.14 -9.48 -11.31
CA ALA A 65 3.81 -10.03 -12.49
C ALA A 65 5.33 -10.16 -12.29
N ASP A 66 5.92 -9.25 -11.50
CA ASP A 66 7.33 -9.31 -11.11
C ASP A 66 7.59 -10.21 -9.89
N ALA A 67 6.57 -10.93 -9.41
CA ALA A 67 6.60 -11.80 -8.24
C ALA A 67 7.03 -11.08 -6.93
N ALA A 68 6.82 -9.78 -6.85
CA ALA A 68 7.15 -8.96 -5.68
C ALA A 68 5.95 -8.72 -4.75
N CYS A 69 4.72 -8.78 -5.29
CA CYS A 69 3.47 -8.70 -4.52
C CYS A 69 2.68 -10.01 -4.60
N GLU A 70 1.87 -10.26 -3.57
CA GLU A 70 0.95 -11.39 -3.55
C GLU A 70 -0.25 -11.14 -4.49
N ALA A 71 -0.68 -12.17 -5.23
CA ALA A 71 -1.92 -12.14 -5.99
C ALA A 71 -3.11 -12.22 -5.03
N LEU A 72 -3.92 -11.18 -4.97
CA LEU A 72 -5.04 -11.06 -4.05
C LEU A 72 -6.38 -11.31 -4.76
N PRO A 73 -7.41 -11.85 -4.04
CA PRO A 73 -8.70 -12.17 -4.65
C PRO A 73 -9.40 -11.00 -5.34
N GLN A 74 -9.20 -9.78 -4.87
CA GLN A 74 -9.80 -8.57 -5.43
C GLN A 74 -9.25 -8.24 -6.82
N GLU A 75 -7.97 -8.52 -7.05
CA GLU A 75 -7.32 -8.35 -8.34
C GLU A 75 -7.91 -9.30 -9.39
N LEU A 76 -8.23 -10.52 -8.99
CA LEU A 76 -8.68 -11.58 -9.89
C LEU A 76 -10.13 -11.41 -10.36
N LYS A 77 -10.95 -10.64 -9.63
CA LYS A 77 -12.42 -10.61 -9.83
C LYS A 77 -12.91 -9.69 -10.93
N THR A 78 -12.11 -8.77 -11.45
CA THR A 78 -12.60 -7.78 -12.43
C THR A 78 -11.58 -7.44 -13.52
N SER A 79 -12.14 -7.17 -14.72
CA SER A 79 -11.40 -6.58 -15.85
C SER A 79 -11.09 -5.08 -15.64
N ALA A 80 -11.71 -4.41 -14.67
CA ALA A 80 -11.54 -2.98 -14.41
C ALA A 80 -10.19 -2.72 -13.74
N GLN A 81 -9.21 -2.28 -14.51
CA GLN A 81 -7.83 -2.06 -14.06
C GLN A 81 -7.61 -0.73 -13.35
N ASP A 82 -8.49 0.22 -13.60
CA ASP A 82 -8.50 1.58 -13.03
C ASP A 82 -9.24 1.69 -11.68
N MET A 83 -9.68 0.56 -11.14
CA MET A 83 -10.21 0.50 -9.78
C MET A 83 -9.06 0.60 -8.77
N PRO A 84 -9.25 1.27 -7.62
CA PRO A 84 -8.26 1.21 -6.54
C PRO A 84 -8.03 -0.24 -6.10
N MET A 85 -6.79 -0.53 -5.73
CA MET A 85 -6.46 -1.80 -5.09
C MET A 85 -6.98 -1.79 -3.65
N THR A 86 -7.78 -2.80 -3.31
CA THR A 86 -8.37 -2.97 -1.98
C THR A 86 -8.08 -4.34 -1.41
N GLY A 87 -8.36 -4.53 -0.13
CA GLY A 87 -8.08 -5.80 0.54
C GLY A 87 -6.57 -6.04 0.70
N VAL A 88 -5.82 -4.96 0.87
CA VAL A 88 -4.39 -4.95 1.16
C VAL A 88 -4.18 -4.58 2.62
N ASN A 89 -3.33 -5.33 3.30
CA ASN A 89 -2.87 -4.95 4.64
C ASN A 89 -1.65 -4.00 4.55
N HIS A 90 -1.17 -3.52 5.70
CA HIS A 90 -0.03 -2.58 5.71
C HIS A 90 1.25 -3.21 5.15
N LEU A 91 1.50 -4.51 5.40
CA LEU A 91 2.67 -5.21 4.88
C LEU A 91 2.62 -5.38 3.37
N ASP A 92 1.42 -5.58 2.81
CA ASP A 92 1.20 -5.60 1.37
C ASP A 92 1.58 -4.26 0.73
N ALA A 93 1.18 -3.14 1.33
CA ALA A 93 1.54 -1.80 0.88
C ALA A 93 3.06 -1.55 0.96
N GLU A 94 3.71 -2.04 2.01
CA GLU A 94 5.18 -1.95 2.14
C GLU A 94 5.89 -2.79 1.08
N ALA A 95 5.41 -4.00 0.78
CA ALA A 95 5.98 -4.84 -0.28
C ALA A 95 5.89 -4.16 -1.65
N TYR A 96 4.72 -3.55 -1.96
CA TYR A 96 4.54 -2.75 -3.17
C TYR A 96 5.52 -1.58 -3.24
N LEU A 97 5.70 -0.84 -2.14
CA LEU A 97 6.65 0.27 -2.07
C LEU A 97 8.11 -0.18 -2.28
N GLN A 98 8.50 -1.31 -1.70
CA GLN A 98 9.84 -1.87 -1.90
C GLN A 98 10.08 -2.19 -3.38
N TRP A 99 9.12 -2.85 -4.03
CA TRP A 99 9.17 -3.16 -5.45
C TRP A 99 9.26 -1.90 -6.33
N LEU A 100 8.37 -0.94 -6.12
CA LEU A 100 8.34 0.29 -6.91
C LEU A 100 9.65 1.06 -6.75
N ASN A 101 10.14 1.22 -5.53
CA ASN A 101 11.35 1.96 -5.21
C ASN A 101 12.64 1.29 -5.73
N ALA A 102 12.60 -0.01 -6.04
CA ALA A 102 13.75 -0.70 -6.61
C ALA A 102 14.05 -0.28 -8.06
N SER A 103 13.06 0.21 -8.79
CA SER A 103 13.18 0.58 -10.21
C SER A 103 12.79 2.03 -10.52
N ALA A 104 12.15 2.72 -9.58
CA ALA A 104 11.74 4.11 -9.76
C ALA A 104 12.92 5.09 -9.60
N GLY A 105 12.93 6.15 -10.38
CA GLY A 105 13.89 7.24 -10.24
C GLY A 105 13.63 8.17 -9.02
N ARG A 106 12.69 7.81 -8.16
CA ARG A 106 12.22 8.57 -7.01
C ARG A 106 11.83 7.63 -5.88
N ARG A 107 11.97 8.09 -4.63
CA ARG A 107 11.57 7.33 -3.46
C ARG A 107 10.12 7.66 -3.06
N TYR A 108 9.25 6.66 -3.15
CA TYR A 108 7.87 6.73 -2.72
C TYR A 108 7.71 6.17 -1.31
N ARG A 109 6.69 6.65 -0.59
CA ARG A 109 6.30 6.18 0.73
C ARG A 109 4.79 6.35 0.95
N LEU A 110 4.25 5.78 2.02
CA LEU A 110 2.94 6.15 2.52
C LEU A 110 3.00 7.55 3.13
N PRO A 111 1.91 8.33 3.05
CA PRO A 111 1.81 9.59 3.80
C PRO A 111 1.79 9.30 5.31
N ALA A 112 2.28 10.21 6.13
CA ALA A 112 1.90 10.22 7.54
C ALA A 112 0.43 10.64 7.67
N ALA A 113 -0.26 10.25 8.75
CA ALA A 113 -1.66 10.64 8.98
C ALA A 113 -1.84 12.17 8.94
N ALA A 114 -0.94 12.92 9.59
CA ALA A 114 -0.97 14.38 9.56
C ALA A 114 -0.73 14.98 8.15
N GLU A 115 0.07 14.32 7.30
CA GLU A 115 0.23 14.72 5.90
C GLU A 115 -1.05 14.45 5.11
N TRP A 116 -1.66 13.27 5.30
CA TRP A 116 -2.92 12.93 4.64
C TRP A 116 -4.03 13.91 5.03
N GLU A 117 -4.17 14.24 6.31
CA GLU A 117 -5.11 15.26 6.78
C GLU A 117 -4.86 16.64 6.14
N ALA A 118 -3.59 17.03 6.03
CA ALA A 118 -3.21 18.29 5.39
C ALA A 118 -3.50 18.30 3.87
N ILE A 119 -3.35 17.16 3.19
CA ILE A 119 -3.75 16.99 1.78
C ILE A 119 -5.27 17.08 1.63
N ALA A 120 -6.02 16.48 2.55
CA ALA A 120 -7.47 16.40 2.56
C ALA A 120 -8.14 17.54 3.37
N VAL A 121 -7.48 18.68 3.50
CA VAL A 121 -7.96 19.81 4.36
C VAL A 121 -9.36 20.30 3.99
N GLU A 122 -9.79 20.13 2.76
CA GLU A 122 -11.14 20.50 2.30
C GLU A 122 -12.20 19.44 2.67
N LEU A 123 -11.80 18.27 3.16
CA LEU A 123 -12.73 17.21 3.52
C LEU A 123 -13.49 17.59 4.79
N PRO A 124 -14.84 17.72 4.73
CA PRO A 124 -15.64 18.01 5.92
C PRO A 124 -15.70 16.75 6.79
N ARG A 125 -14.72 16.59 7.66
CA ARG A 125 -14.70 15.50 8.64
C ARG A 125 -15.69 15.83 9.76
N LYS A 126 -16.63 14.93 10.00
CA LYS A 126 -17.47 15.01 11.18
C LYS A 126 -16.58 14.66 12.39
N PRO A 127 -16.53 15.52 13.43
CA PRO A 127 -15.81 15.14 14.63
C PRO A 127 -16.42 13.84 15.17
N PHE A 128 -15.56 12.89 15.49
CA PHE A 128 -15.99 11.63 16.09
C PHE A 128 -16.72 11.91 17.41
N LYS A 129 -18.01 11.62 17.44
CA LYS A 129 -18.81 11.81 18.66
C LYS A 129 -18.66 10.55 19.50
N LYS A 130 -17.75 10.61 20.47
CA LYS A 130 -17.58 9.55 21.45
C LYS A 130 -18.89 9.40 22.25
N LEU A 131 -19.64 8.33 21.99
CA LEU A 131 -20.92 8.07 22.64
C LEU A 131 -20.74 7.49 24.04
N PHE A 132 -19.64 6.81 24.30
CA PHE A 132 -19.31 6.22 25.61
C PHE A 132 -17.84 6.42 25.93
N ASP A 133 -17.53 6.58 27.22
CA ASP A 133 -16.15 6.67 27.71
C ASP A 133 -15.49 5.32 27.85
N ASP A 134 -16.27 4.23 28.03
CA ASP A 134 -15.73 2.86 28.02
C ASP A 134 -15.41 2.42 26.58
N PRO A 135 -14.14 2.12 26.25
CA PRO A 135 -13.76 1.73 24.91
C PRO A 135 -14.50 0.50 24.37
N ARG A 136 -14.96 -0.40 25.27
CA ARG A 136 -15.68 -1.62 24.90
C ARG A 136 -17.15 -1.33 24.48
N LEU A 137 -17.72 -0.28 25.03
CA LEU A 137 -19.08 0.17 24.71
C LEU A 137 -19.05 1.18 23.55
N ALA A 138 -18.03 2.02 23.47
CA ALA A 138 -17.84 2.95 22.37
C ALA A 138 -17.80 2.21 21.02
N TRP A 139 -17.02 1.14 20.93
CA TRP A 139 -16.93 0.32 19.72
C TRP A 139 -18.30 -0.22 19.26
N ALA A 140 -19.10 -0.77 20.16
CA ALA A 140 -20.41 -1.36 19.84
C ALA A 140 -21.44 -0.32 19.41
N ALA A 141 -21.43 0.87 20.02
CA ALA A 141 -22.36 1.95 19.70
C ALA A 141 -22.01 2.65 18.40
N ASP A 142 -20.72 2.84 18.14
CA ASP A 142 -20.24 3.43 16.89
C ASP A 142 -20.56 2.52 15.71
N TYR A 143 -20.37 1.21 15.87
CA TYR A 143 -20.74 0.20 14.86
C TYR A 143 -22.27 0.19 14.58
N GLY A 144 -23.10 0.35 15.61
CA GLY A 144 -24.57 0.38 15.49
C GLY A 144 -25.16 1.68 14.97
N SER A 145 -24.44 2.81 15.11
CA SER A 145 -24.90 4.14 14.70
C SER A 145 -24.48 4.57 13.29
N MET A 146 -23.67 3.76 12.61
CA MET A 146 -23.23 4.08 11.26
C MET A 146 -24.35 3.88 10.25
N GLU A 147 -24.67 4.95 9.54
CA GLU A 147 -25.20 4.81 8.18
C GLU A 147 -24.16 3.99 7.40
N ALA A 148 -24.62 2.90 6.76
CA ALA A 148 -23.77 2.05 5.97
C ALA A 148 -22.98 2.90 4.95
N VAL A 149 -21.72 3.18 5.24
CA VAL A 149 -20.85 3.85 4.29
C VAL A 149 -20.83 2.96 3.06
N SER A 150 -21.12 3.55 1.90
CA SER A 150 -21.18 2.79 0.65
C SER A 150 -19.89 1.99 0.47
N ALA A 151 -19.99 0.67 0.60
CA ALA A 151 -18.88 -0.25 0.38
C ALA A 151 -18.53 -0.43 -1.10
N VAL A 152 -19.14 0.36 -1.99
CA VAL A 152 -18.97 0.25 -3.44
C VAL A 152 -17.71 1.00 -3.85
N VAL A 153 -16.69 0.25 -4.20
CA VAL A 153 -15.48 0.79 -4.84
C VAL A 153 -15.81 1.14 -6.29
N ARG A 154 -15.36 2.30 -6.75
CA ARG A 154 -15.56 2.84 -8.09
C ARG A 154 -14.22 3.07 -8.79
N PRO A 155 -14.17 3.22 -10.12
CA PRO A 155 -12.97 3.62 -10.82
C PRO A 155 -12.35 4.89 -10.22
N SER A 156 -11.03 4.95 -10.19
CA SER A 156 -10.29 6.12 -9.69
C SER A 156 -10.76 7.41 -10.35
N GLY A 157 -10.90 8.47 -9.60
CA GLY A 157 -11.44 9.76 -10.02
C GLY A 157 -12.97 9.89 -9.88
N SER A 158 -13.69 8.82 -9.50
CA SER A 158 -15.16 8.84 -9.45
C SER A 158 -15.75 9.72 -8.36
N TYR A 159 -14.98 10.03 -7.32
CA TYR A 159 -15.40 10.91 -6.21
C TYR A 159 -14.93 12.35 -6.40
N GLY A 160 -14.34 12.66 -7.58
CA GLY A 160 -13.85 13.97 -7.94
C GLY A 160 -12.52 14.34 -7.32
N ALA A 161 -12.01 15.52 -7.67
CA ALA A 161 -10.75 16.03 -7.19
C ALA A 161 -10.98 17.29 -6.33
N PHE A 162 -10.14 17.48 -5.33
CA PHE A 162 -10.07 18.68 -4.52
C PHE A 162 -9.33 19.81 -5.26
N SER A 163 -9.32 21.02 -4.71
CA SER A 163 -8.67 22.18 -5.34
C SER A 163 -7.18 21.99 -5.58
N ASN A 164 -6.53 21.14 -4.77
CA ASN A 164 -5.13 20.74 -4.93
C ASN A 164 -4.92 19.70 -6.06
N GLY A 165 -5.98 19.26 -6.73
CA GLY A 165 -5.97 18.32 -7.84
C GLY A 165 -5.79 16.85 -7.45
N ILE A 166 -5.90 16.52 -6.16
CA ILE A 166 -5.88 15.15 -5.66
C ILE A 166 -7.31 14.58 -5.67
N ALA A 167 -7.48 13.42 -6.29
CA ALA A 167 -8.78 12.80 -6.48
C ALA A 167 -9.12 11.82 -5.33
N ASP A 168 -10.42 11.57 -5.17
CA ASP A 168 -11.03 10.51 -4.34
C ASP A 168 -10.80 10.61 -2.83
N LEU A 169 -10.23 11.72 -2.32
CA LEU A 169 -10.04 11.93 -0.87
C LEU A 169 -11.36 11.92 -0.07
N SER A 170 -12.51 12.12 -0.74
CA SER A 170 -13.84 12.15 -0.13
C SER A 170 -14.56 10.81 -0.11
N GLY A 171 -13.89 9.71 -0.56
CA GLY A 171 -14.54 8.41 -0.63
C GLY A 171 -13.66 7.34 -1.25
N ASN A 172 -14.29 6.33 -1.83
CA ASN A 172 -13.71 5.18 -2.49
C ASN A 172 -13.04 4.20 -1.51
N VAL A 173 -11.86 4.51 -0.99
CA VAL A 173 -11.15 3.67 -0.03
C VAL A 173 -10.61 4.48 1.14
N TRP A 174 -10.42 3.84 2.29
CA TRP A 174 -9.53 4.34 3.34
C TRP A 174 -8.10 4.05 2.95
N GLU A 175 -7.20 4.96 3.26
CA GLU A 175 -5.83 4.90 2.79
C GLU A 175 -4.87 4.64 3.95
N TRP A 176 -4.04 3.61 3.82
CA TRP A 176 -2.99 3.33 4.77
C TRP A 176 -2.04 4.52 4.92
N THR A 177 -1.65 4.81 6.14
CA THR A 177 -0.60 5.78 6.46
C THR A 177 0.61 5.11 7.11
N SER A 178 1.72 5.83 7.19
CA SER A 178 2.92 5.40 7.92
C SER A 178 2.86 5.66 9.43
N THR A 179 1.74 6.17 9.95
CA THR A 179 1.61 6.55 11.35
C THR A 179 1.20 5.37 12.21
N CYS A 180 2.11 4.95 13.07
CA CYS A 180 1.84 3.91 14.06
C CYS A 180 0.97 4.43 15.21
N THR A 181 0.01 3.62 15.66
CA THR A 181 -0.84 3.94 16.81
C THR A 181 -0.08 3.96 18.13
N LEU A 182 1.02 3.22 18.22
CA LEU A 182 1.90 3.20 19.38
C LEU A 182 3.03 4.22 19.19
N LYS A 183 2.96 5.35 19.90
CA LYS A 183 3.96 6.42 19.81
C LYS A 183 5.36 5.92 20.13
N GLY A 184 6.32 6.22 19.26
CA GLY A 184 7.73 5.87 19.45
C GLY A 184 8.05 4.38 19.20
N ALA A 185 7.10 3.59 18.71
CA ALA A 185 7.40 2.22 18.31
C ALA A 185 8.27 2.22 17.04
N GLU A 186 9.26 1.32 17.04
CA GLU A 186 9.95 0.98 15.80
C GLU A 186 8.96 0.37 14.80
N PRO A 187 9.11 0.62 13.48
CA PRO A 187 8.17 0.11 12.45
C PRO A 187 7.88 -1.38 12.58
N GLN A 188 8.90 -2.20 12.87
CA GLN A 188 8.78 -3.66 13.03
C GLN A 188 7.98 -4.08 14.27
N ARG A 189 7.74 -3.16 15.20
CA ARG A 189 7.00 -3.38 16.45
C ARG A 189 5.63 -2.70 16.47
N CYS A 190 5.25 -2.06 15.37
CA CYS A 190 3.96 -1.39 15.27
C CYS A 190 2.85 -2.43 15.12
N PRO A 191 1.92 -2.55 16.07
CA PRO A 191 0.84 -3.54 16.00
C PRO A 191 -0.29 -3.10 15.06
N ALA A 192 -0.48 -1.79 14.89
CA ALA A 192 -1.53 -1.19 14.09
C ALA A 192 -1.11 0.19 13.58
N TYR A 193 -1.51 0.51 12.36
CA TYR A 193 -1.32 1.80 11.74
C TYR A 193 -2.64 2.54 11.58
N LEU A 194 -2.57 3.85 11.44
CA LEU A 194 -3.73 4.66 11.10
C LEU A 194 -4.04 4.51 9.61
N ALA A 195 -5.31 4.32 9.30
CA ALA A 195 -5.88 4.46 7.98
C ALA A 195 -6.78 5.70 7.97
N GLU A 196 -6.67 6.50 6.92
CA GLU A 196 -7.35 7.77 6.77
C GLU A 196 -8.41 7.71 5.67
N GLY A 197 -9.50 8.42 5.87
CA GLY A 197 -10.64 8.49 4.95
C GLY A 197 -11.71 9.43 5.48
N LEU A 198 -12.98 9.03 5.40
CA LEU A 198 -14.09 9.81 6.00
C LEU A 198 -13.94 9.95 7.53
N HIS A 199 -13.22 9.06 8.16
CA HIS A 199 -12.76 9.14 9.55
C HIS A 199 -11.41 8.42 9.67
N GLU A 200 -10.68 8.68 10.74
CA GLU A 200 -9.47 7.96 11.10
C GLU A 200 -9.83 6.60 11.68
N ALA A 201 -9.10 5.56 11.32
CA ALA A 201 -9.26 4.23 11.87
C ALA A 201 -7.90 3.58 12.22
N ALA A 202 -7.81 2.97 13.39
CA ALA A 202 -6.65 2.19 13.80
C ALA A 202 -6.82 0.74 13.36
N VAL A 203 -5.98 0.26 12.45
CA VAL A 203 -6.11 -1.07 11.85
C VAL A 203 -4.85 -1.88 12.06
N SER A 204 -5.00 -3.14 12.49
CA SER A 204 -3.85 -4.06 12.66
C SER A 204 -3.12 -4.29 11.34
N VAL A 205 -1.79 -4.38 11.42
CA VAL A 205 -0.89 -4.52 10.26
C VAL A 205 -1.22 -5.72 9.36
N PHE A 206 -1.89 -6.74 9.88
CA PHE A 206 -2.20 -7.99 9.18
C PHE A 206 -3.61 -8.02 8.56
N VAL A 207 -4.45 -7.03 8.86
CA VAL A 207 -5.86 -7.06 8.47
C VAL A 207 -6.02 -6.55 7.05
N ARG A 208 -6.53 -7.40 6.17
CA ARG A 208 -6.90 -7.08 4.78
C ARG A 208 -8.38 -6.69 4.64
N ASP A 209 -9.23 -7.20 5.50
CA ASP A 209 -10.65 -6.87 5.56
C ASP A 209 -11.02 -6.43 6.99
N PRO A 210 -11.05 -5.13 7.25
CA PRO A 210 -11.33 -4.60 8.58
C PRO A 210 -12.72 -4.95 9.10
N VAL A 211 -13.70 -5.15 8.23
CA VAL A 211 -15.07 -5.52 8.62
C VAL A 211 -15.08 -6.91 9.27
N VAL A 212 -14.24 -7.83 8.77
CA VAL A 212 -14.12 -9.19 9.30
C VAL A 212 -13.02 -9.30 10.35
N GLY A 213 -11.92 -8.60 10.15
CA GLY A 213 -10.72 -8.69 10.99
C GLY A 213 -10.74 -7.86 12.28
N GLY A 214 -11.75 -7.03 12.45
CA GLY A 214 -11.88 -6.14 13.60
C GLY A 214 -10.90 -4.95 13.57
N CYS A 215 -11.34 -3.83 14.10
CA CYS A 215 -10.47 -2.67 14.35
C CYS A 215 -9.91 -2.70 15.75
N ALA A 216 -8.69 -2.24 15.90
CA ALA A 216 -8.08 -2.06 17.22
C ALA A 216 -8.82 -0.98 18.02
N LEU A 217 -9.32 0.05 17.36
CA LEU A 217 -10.09 1.16 17.94
C LEU A 217 -10.98 1.79 16.84
N GLY A 218 -12.24 2.06 17.17
CA GLY A 218 -13.16 2.80 16.32
C GLY A 218 -13.89 1.95 15.27
N THR A 219 -14.54 2.63 14.34
CA THR A 219 -15.34 2.01 13.30
C THR A 219 -14.47 1.47 12.17
N PRO A 220 -14.67 0.20 11.75
CA PRO A 220 -13.89 -0.36 10.66
C PRO A 220 -14.16 0.37 9.35
N PRO A 221 -13.12 0.68 8.56
CA PRO A 221 -13.30 1.17 7.21
C PRO A 221 -13.92 0.11 6.30
N ALA A 222 -14.77 0.53 5.37
CA ALA A 222 -15.44 -0.39 4.45
C ALA A 222 -14.49 -1.02 3.44
N ASN A 223 -13.49 -0.27 2.98
CA ASN A 223 -12.47 -0.70 2.03
C ASN A 223 -11.14 -0.05 2.43
N ILE A 224 -10.05 -0.78 2.37
CA ILE A 224 -8.71 -0.24 2.59
C ILE A 224 -7.85 -0.44 1.35
N GLY A 225 -7.26 0.66 0.91
CA GLY A 225 -6.23 0.76 -0.10
C GLY A 225 -5.09 1.64 0.37
N PHE A 226 -4.38 2.29 -0.54
CA PHE A 226 -3.32 3.23 -0.20
C PHE A 226 -2.97 4.16 -1.34
N ARG A 227 -2.45 5.32 -0.98
CA ARG A 227 -1.92 6.35 -1.88
C ARG A 227 -0.44 6.56 -1.60
N LEU A 228 0.30 6.98 -2.61
CA LEU A 228 1.72 7.24 -2.50
C LEU A 228 2.01 8.74 -2.38
N VAL A 229 3.03 9.04 -1.61
CA VAL A 229 3.66 10.36 -1.59
C VAL A 229 5.16 10.22 -1.82
N ALA A 230 5.81 11.32 -2.18
CA ALA A 230 7.26 11.40 -2.29
C ALA A 230 7.74 12.79 -1.87
N ASP A 231 8.90 12.83 -1.24
CA ASP A 231 9.59 14.08 -0.97
C ASP A 231 10.17 14.66 -2.28
N GLN A 232 10.44 15.96 -2.33
CA GLN A 232 11.03 16.63 -3.49
C GLN A 232 12.49 16.27 -3.69
#